data_f6bc5f0bf0ce5cbedff2886567fa19f2
#
_entry.id   f6bc5f0bf0ce5cbedff2886567fa19f2
#
_cell.length_a   1.000
_cell.length_b   1.000
_cell.length_c   1.000
_cell.angle_alpha   90.00
_cell.angle_beta   90.00
_cell.angle_gamma   90.00
#
_symmetry.space_group_name_H-M   'P 1'
#
loop_
_entity.id
_entity.type
_entity.pdbx_description
1 polymer ?
#
loop_
_entity_poly.entity_id
_entity_poly.type
_entity_poly.pdbx_seq_one_letter_code
_entity_poly.pdbx_strand_id
1 'polypeptide(L)'
;EYALEKRLFVPFESMPEKVINSFLSAEDKNFFNHPGVDAKGILRAIIKNIKNVSQNKRLEGASTITQQVAKNFLLTNEVSMKRKIKEAILAFRIERAYTKERILELYLNQIYLGQGTYGIAAASLEYFDKPIKELNYSDAALLAALPKAPSKYNPYRYPKIAEFRRNLVLQNLEEN
;
A
#
# COMPACT_ATOMS: atom_id res chain seq x y z
N GLU A 1 7.25 -9.67 -28.72
CA GLU A 1 7.15 -10.48 -27.49
C GLU A 1 6.74 -9.54 -26.40
N TYR A 2 5.46 -9.53 -26.14
CA TYR A 2 4.92 -8.81 -25.00
C TYR A 2 5.49 -9.49 -23.77
N ALA A 3 6.32 -8.75 -23.02
CA ALA A 3 6.55 -9.10 -21.65
C ALA A 3 5.15 -9.29 -21.05
N LEU A 4 4.80 -10.52 -20.81
CA LEU A 4 3.62 -10.87 -20.07
C LEU A 4 3.75 -10.13 -18.73
N GLU A 5 3.12 -8.97 -18.63
CA GLU A 5 2.81 -8.42 -17.32
C GLU A 5 2.07 -9.54 -16.62
N LYS A 6 2.77 -10.19 -15.71
CA LYS A 6 2.19 -11.29 -14.94
C LYS A 6 1.21 -10.71 -13.93
N ARG A 7 0.09 -10.22 -14.43
CA ARG A 7 -1.06 -9.80 -13.63
C ARG A 7 -1.96 -11.01 -13.41
N LEU A 8 -1.61 -11.76 -12.39
CA LEU A 8 -2.50 -12.81 -11.90
C LEU A 8 -3.55 -12.13 -11.04
N PHE A 9 -4.76 -11.98 -11.57
CA PHE A 9 -5.87 -11.40 -10.83
C PHE A 9 -6.29 -12.35 -9.69
N VAL A 10 -6.42 -11.80 -8.48
CA VAL A 10 -6.88 -12.49 -7.29
C VAL A 10 -8.19 -11.87 -6.84
N PRO A 11 -9.31 -12.60 -6.85
CA PRO A 11 -10.56 -12.14 -6.27
C PRO A 11 -10.40 -11.86 -4.76
N PHE A 12 -11.16 -10.91 -4.23
CA PHE A 12 -11.10 -10.56 -2.81
C PHE A 12 -11.30 -11.78 -1.89
N GLU A 13 -12.24 -12.64 -2.25
CA GLU A 13 -12.57 -13.86 -1.48
C GLU A 13 -11.41 -14.86 -1.41
N SER A 14 -10.48 -14.78 -2.35
CA SER A 14 -9.29 -15.65 -2.41
C SER A 14 -8.05 -15.02 -1.77
N MET A 15 -8.17 -13.78 -1.28
CA MET A 15 -7.05 -13.09 -0.62
C MET A 15 -6.90 -13.57 0.82
N PRO A 16 -5.69 -14.02 1.22
CA PRO A 16 -5.46 -14.40 2.60
C PRO A 16 -5.65 -13.22 3.55
N GLU A 17 -6.28 -13.45 4.67
CA GLU A 17 -6.48 -12.43 5.71
C GLU A 17 -5.15 -11.83 6.19
N LYS A 18 -4.11 -12.62 6.30
CA LYS A 18 -2.75 -12.17 6.64
C LYS A 18 -2.24 -11.06 5.71
N VAL A 19 -2.47 -11.23 4.40
CA VAL A 19 -2.07 -10.25 3.38
C VAL A 19 -2.90 -8.99 3.52
N ILE A 20 -4.22 -9.11 3.61
CA ILE A 20 -5.14 -7.97 3.79
C ILE A 20 -4.75 -7.17 5.03
N ASN A 21 -4.63 -7.82 6.16
CA ASN A 21 -4.31 -7.15 7.43
C ASN A 21 -2.93 -6.48 7.41
N SER A 22 -1.95 -7.10 6.77
CA SER A 22 -0.61 -6.52 6.64
C SER A 22 -0.63 -5.22 5.83
N PHE A 23 -1.33 -5.19 4.70
CA PHE A 23 -1.44 -3.99 3.88
C PHE A 23 -2.28 -2.90 4.55
N LEU A 24 -3.38 -3.25 5.21
CA LEU A 24 -4.19 -2.30 5.99
C LEU A 24 -3.36 -1.66 7.11
N SER A 25 -2.64 -2.45 7.86
CA SER A 25 -1.79 -1.98 8.95
C SER A 25 -0.67 -1.06 8.46
N ALA A 26 -0.04 -1.40 7.34
CA ALA A 26 1.07 -0.64 6.79
C ALA A 26 0.65 0.66 6.11
N GLU A 27 -0.48 0.65 5.39
CA GLU A 27 -0.85 1.73 4.49
C GLU A 27 -2.08 2.52 4.91
N ASP A 28 -3.06 1.88 5.54
CA ASP A 28 -4.34 2.52 5.84
C ASP A 28 -5.13 1.75 6.91
N LYS A 29 -4.73 1.86 8.15
CA LYS A 29 -5.37 1.15 9.26
C LYS A 29 -6.85 1.50 9.48
N ASN A 30 -7.30 2.69 9.05
CA ASN A 30 -8.68 3.14 9.16
C ASN A 30 -9.47 2.98 7.86
N PHE A 31 -9.00 2.14 6.94
CA PHE A 31 -9.59 1.98 5.61
C PHE A 31 -11.10 1.77 5.63
N PHE A 32 -11.62 0.92 6.50
CA PHE A 32 -13.05 0.64 6.56
C PHE A 32 -13.89 1.77 7.19
N ASN A 33 -13.26 2.78 7.78
CA ASN A 33 -13.93 3.83 8.54
C ASN A 33 -13.91 5.21 7.89
N HIS A 34 -13.18 5.41 6.80
CA HIS A 34 -13.12 6.70 6.11
C HIS A 34 -13.83 6.65 4.74
N PRO A 35 -14.29 7.81 4.23
CA PRO A 35 -15.01 7.88 2.95
C PRO A 35 -14.10 8.10 1.72
N GLY A 36 -12.85 7.73 1.78
CA GLY A 36 -11.86 7.90 0.70
C GLY A 36 -10.66 8.73 1.10
N VAL A 37 -10.82 9.67 2.02
CA VAL A 37 -9.76 10.47 2.65
C VAL A 37 -9.90 10.32 4.15
N ASP A 38 -8.80 10.08 4.85
CA ASP A 38 -8.77 9.94 6.31
C ASP A 38 -8.39 11.29 6.96
N ALA A 39 -9.41 12.10 7.25
CA ALA A 39 -9.22 13.42 7.85
C ALA A 39 -8.50 13.35 9.22
N LYS A 40 -8.83 12.36 10.04
CA LYS A 40 -8.16 12.15 11.34
C LYS A 40 -6.71 11.72 11.15
N GLY A 41 -6.45 10.88 10.15
CA GLY A 41 -5.10 10.47 9.78
C GLY A 41 -4.26 11.64 9.27
N ILE A 42 -4.82 12.51 8.47
CA ILE A 42 -4.17 13.74 7.99
C ILE A 42 -3.79 14.62 9.16
N LEU A 43 -4.71 14.89 10.09
CA LEU A 43 -4.45 15.71 11.28
C LEU A 43 -3.33 15.11 12.14
N ARG A 44 -3.37 13.80 12.36
CA ARG A 44 -2.33 13.07 13.10
C ARG A 44 -0.98 13.18 12.40
N ALA A 45 -0.94 13.03 11.08
CA ALA A 45 0.27 13.16 10.29
C ALA A 45 0.85 14.57 10.35
N ILE A 46 0.02 15.61 10.31
CA ILE A 46 0.45 17.01 10.44
C ILE A 46 1.13 17.22 11.80
N ILE A 47 0.49 16.80 12.89
CA ILE A 47 1.03 16.93 14.25
C ILE A 47 2.37 16.18 14.37
N LYS A 48 2.42 14.96 13.85
CA LYS A 48 3.63 14.13 13.90
C LYS A 48 4.76 14.70 13.03
N ASN A 49 4.42 15.26 11.88
CA ASN A 49 5.39 15.89 10.98
C ASN A 49 5.98 17.17 11.62
N ILE A 50 5.21 17.95 12.35
CA ILE A 50 5.71 19.09 13.13
C ILE A 50 6.76 18.61 14.15
N LYS A 51 6.46 17.54 14.88
CA LYS A 51 7.41 16.92 15.82
C LYS A 51 8.64 16.34 15.10
N ASN A 52 8.43 15.68 13.94
CA ASN A 52 9.50 15.08 13.16
C ASN A 52 10.46 16.12 12.59
N VAL A 53 9.95 17.26 12.11
CA VAL A 53 10.76 18.39 11.62
C VAL A 53 11.63 18.94 12.76
N SER A 54 11.05 19.16 13.95
CA SER A 54 11.80 19.63 15.11
C SER A 54 12.85 18.62 15.61
N GLN A 55 12.69 17.34 15.29
CA GLN A 55 13.60 16.25 15.70
C GLN A 55 14.45 15.72 14.55
N ASN A 56 14.42 16.35 13.38
CA ASN A 56 15.08 15.86 12.15
C ASN A 56 14.68 14.43 11.73
N LYS A 57 13.46 14.02 12.03
CA LYS A 57 12.91 12.74 11.63
C LYS A 57 12.18 12.83 10.28
N ARG A 58 12.01 11.68 9.63
CA ARG A 58 11.33 11.60 8.34
C ARG A 58 9.85 11.95 8.47
N LEU A 59 9.33 12.69 7.47
CA LEU A 59 7.91 13.04 7.36
C LEU A 59 7.04 11.80 7.12
N GLU A 60 5.86 11.78 7.72
CA GLU A 60 4.87 10.72 7.56
C GLU A 60 3.83 11.10 6.52
N GLY A 61 3.50 10.17 5.62
CA GLY A 61 2.41 10.32 4.64
C GLY A 61 1.06 9.94 5.22
N ALA A 62 -0.02 10.51 4.66
CA ALA A 62 -1.39 10.26 5.09
C ALA A 62 -2.33 9.88 3.93
N SER A 63 -1.80 9.46 2.78
CA SER A 63 -2.61 8.99 1.65
C SER A 63 -3.26 7.64 1.97
N THR A 64 -4.56 7.53 1.69
CA THR A 64 -5.32 6.30 1.89
C THR A 64 -5.10 5.31 0.74
N ILE A 65 -5.51 4.06 0.94
CA ILE A 65 -5.56 3.06 -0.13
C ILE A 65 -6.43 3.56 -1.28
N THR A 66 -7.58 4.15 -1.01
CA THR A 66 -8.48 4.68 -2.04
C THR A 66 -7.82 5.81 -2.84
N GLN A 67 -7.07 6.69 -2.18
CA GLN A 67 -6.29 7.72 -2.87
C GLN A 67 -5.20 7.13 -3.77
N GLN A 68 -4.57 6.04 -3.35
CA GLN A 68 -3.58 5.35 -4.17
C GLN A 68 -4.21 4.69 -5.40
N VAL A 69 -5.41 4.11 -5.26
CA VAL A 69 -6.19 3.62 -6.41
C VAL A 69 -6.55 4.78 -7.34
N ALA A 70 -7.04 5.88 -6.80
CA ALA A 70 -7.37 7.09 -7.56
C ALA A 70 -6.18 7.62 -8.36
N LYS A 71 -5.00 7.63 -7.77
CA LYS A 71 -3.76 8.06 -8.41
C LYS A 71 -3.45 7.25 -9.67
N ASN A 72 -3.74 5.96 -9.67
CA ASN A 72 -3.52 5.08 -10.83
C ASN A 72 -4.45 5.41 -12.01
N PHE A 73 -5.62 6.00 -11.74
CA PHE A 73 -6.53 6.47 -12.80
C PHE A 73 -6.18 7.86 -13.33
N LEU A 74 -5.37 8.63 -12.61
CA LEU A 74 -4.87 9.92 -13.06
C LEU A 74 -3.60 9.69 -13.89
N LEU A 75 -3.70 9.82 -15.21
CA LEU A 75 -2.62 9.53 -16.17
C LEU A 75 -1.51 10.61 -16.16
N THR A 76 -1.16 11.11 -14.99
CA THR A 76 -0.13 12.14 -14.84
C THR A 76 0.81 11.81 -13.68
N ASN A 77 2.10 12.03 -13.90
CA ASN A 77 3.14 11.92 -12.88
C ASN A 77 3.45 13.27 -12.20
N GLU A 78 2.66 14.29 -12.49
CA GLU A 78 2.83 15.61 -11.90
C GLU A 78 2.66 15.56 -10.37
N VAL A 79 3.64 16.09 -9.67
CA VAL A 79 3.57 16.24 -8.21
C VAL A 79 3.17 17.69 -7.91
N SER A 80 1.87 17.92 -7.78
CA SER A 80 1.33 19.24 -7.49
C SER A 80 0.16 19.17 -6.51
N MET A 81 -0.13 20.28 -5.85
CA MET A 81 -1.29 20.41 -4.98
C MET A 81 -2.59 20.22 -5.77
N LYS A 82 -2.64 20.71 -7.00
CA LYS A 82 -3.79 20.55 -7.90
C LYS A 82 -4.08 19.07 -8.19
N ARG A 83 -3.04 18.29 -8.47
CA ARG A 83 -3.18 16.84 -8.67
C ARG A 83 -3.65 16.15 -7.38
N LYS A 84 -3.13 16.54 -6.23
CA LYS A 84 -3.52 15.97 -4.94
C LYS A 84 -4.99 16.22 -4.63
N ILE A 85 -5.52 17.39 -4.97
CA ILE A 85 -6.94 17.72 -4.84
C ILE A 85 -7.79 16.86 -5.78
N LYS A 86 -7.37 16.70 -7.04
CA LYS A 86 -8.04 15.81 -8.00
C LYS A 86 -8.08 14.36 -7.52
N GLU A 87 -6.98 13.88 -6.96
CA GLU A 87 -6.86 12.55 -6.38
C GLU A 87 -7.86 12.36 -5.23
N ALA A 88 -7.97 13.33 -4.33
CA ALA A 88 -8.91 13.29 -3.22
C ALA A 88 -10.37 13.28 -3.70
N ILE A 89 -10.72 14.11 -4.67
CA ILE A 89 -12.07 14.14 -5.26
C ILE A 89 -12.40 12.80 -5.92
N LEU A 90 -11.46 12.24 -6.68
CA LEU A 90 -11.65 10.95 -7.33
C LEU A 90 -11.78 9.82 -6.30
N ALA A 91 -11.04 9.88 -5.20
CA ALA A 91 -11.15 8.92 -4.11
C ALA A 91 -12.57 8.89 -3.51
N PHE A 92 -13.18 10.05 -3.28
CA PHE A 92 -14.58 10.13 -2.85
C PHE A 92 -15.55 9.53 -3.87
N ARG A 93 -15.32 9.77 -5.15
CA ARG A 93 -16.14 9.18 -6.23
C ARG A 93 -16.02 7.67 -6.30
N ILE A 94 -14.80 7.14 -6.14
CA ILE A 94 -14.54 5.70 -6.11
C ILE A 94 -15.27 5.04 -4.93
N GLU A 95 -15.22 5.65 -3.76
CA GLU A 95 -15.93 5.15 -2.57
C GLU A 95 -17.47 5.13 -2.74
N ARG A 96 -18.01 6.03 -3.56
CA ARG A 96 -19.44 6.03 -3.88
C ARG A 96 -19.82 4.96 -4.91
N ALA A 97 -18.91 4.64 -5.82
CA ALA A 97 -19.16 3.72 -6.92
C ALA A 97 -18.86 2.25 -6.56
N TYR A 98 -17.94 2.00 -5.63
CA TYR A 98 -17.44 0.67 -5.31
C TYR A 98 -17.48 0.40 -3.81
N THR A 99 -17.65 -0.87 -3.45
CA THR A 99 -17.52 -1.32 -2.04
C THR A 99 -16.07 -1.25 -1.57
N LYS A 100 -15.86 -1.22 -0.25
CA LYS A 100 -14.51 -1.29 0.34
C LYS A 100 -13.74 -2.52 -0.13
N GLU A 101 -14.40 -3.66 -0.17
CA GLU A 101 -13.83 -4.93 -0.62
C GLU A 101 -13.37 -4.84 -2.09
N ARG A 102 -14.17 -4.21 -2.96
CA ARG A 102 -13.79 -4.02 -4.36
C ARG A 102 -12.61 -3.07 -4.51
N ILE A 103 -12.56 -2.00 -3.74
CA ILE A 103 -11.43 -1.06 -3.75
C ILE A 103 -10.15 -1.76 -3.31
N LEU A 104 -10.22 -2.55 -2.24
CA LEU A 104 -9.08 -3.31 -1.74
C LEU A 104 -8.63 -4.38 -2.75
N GLU A 105 -9.55 -5.04 -3.41
CA GLU A 105 -9.26 -5.98 -4.50
C GLU A 105 -8.51 -5.29 -5.64
N LEU A 106 -8.98 -4.13 -6.09
CA LEU A 106 -8.31 -3.35 -7.13
C LEU A 106 -6.90 -2.92 -6.69
N TYR A 107 -6.76 -2.44 -5.46
CA TYR A 107 -5.48 -2.03 -4.91
C TYR A 107 -4.48 -3.18 -4.90
N LEU A 108 -4.83 -4.30 -4.30
CA LEU A 108 -3.93 -5.44 -4.11
C LEU A 108 -3.57 -6.16 -5.42
N ASN A 109 -4.38 -6.01 -6.46
CA ASN A 109 -4.08 -6.54 -7.79
C ASN A 109 -3.24 -5.59 -8.66
N GLN A 110 -3.15 -4.31 -8.32
CA GLN A 110 -2.51 -3.29 -9.17
C GLN A 110 -1.27 -2.65 -8.57
N ILE A 111 -1.10 -2.72 -7.27
CA ILE A 111 -0.01 -2.02 -6.58
C ILE A 111 1.36 -2.49 -7.08
N TYR A 112 2.24 -1.52 -7.39
CA TYR A 112 3.63 -1.81 -7.75
C TYR A 112 4.45 -2.17 -6.52
N LEU A 113 5.08 -3.33 -6.55
CA LEU A 113 5.82 -3.89 -5.43
C LEU A 113 7.33 -4.08 -5.72
N GLY A 114 7.81 -3.44 -6.76
CA GLY A 114 9.22 -3.56 -7.17
C GLY A 114 9.48 -4.76 -8.06
N GLN A 115 10.69 -4.86 -8.59
CA GLN A 115 11.14 -5.95 -9.49
C GLN A 115 10.20 -6.21 -10.68
N GLY A 116 9.56 -5.15 -11.21
CA GLY A 116 8.61 -5.27 -12.30
C GLY A 116 7.31 -5.98 -11.93
N THR A 117 7.00 -6.12 -10.65
CA THR A 117 5.80 -6.81 -10.18
C THR A 117 4.67 -5.85 -9.84
N TYR A 118 3.49 -6.13 -10.37
CA TYR A 118 2.26 -5.42 -10.09
C TYR A 118 1.26 -6.40 -9.45
N GLY A 119 0.81 -6.07 -8.26
CA GLY A 119 -0.11 -6.90 -7.49
C GLY A 119 0.59 -7.95 -6.62
N ILE A 120 -0.15 -8.43 -5.63
CA ILE A 120 0.37 -9.34 -4.60
C ILE A 120 0.72 -10.73 -5.15
N ALA A 121 -0.02 -11.23 -6.13
CA ALA A 121 0.23 -12.56 -6.67
C ALA A 121 1.56 -12.62 -7.42
N ALA A 122 1.83 -11.65 -8.28
CA ALA A 122 3.09 -11.55 -9.00
C ALA A 122 4.28 -11.35 -8.03
N ALA A 123 4.12 -10.47 -7.05
CA ALA A 123 5.14 -10.20 -6.05
C ALA A 123 5.43 -11.41 -5.16
N SER A 124 4.41 -12.17 -4.77
CA SER A 124 4.57 -13.40 -4.01
C SER A 124 5.44 -14.43 -4.73
N LEU A 125 5.20 -14.61 -6.03
CA LEU A 125 6.01 -15.51 -6.85
C LEU A 125 7.44 -14.99 -7.03
N GLU A 126 7.61 -13.70 -7.27
CA GLU A 126 8.92 -13.08 -7.50
C GLU A 126 9.81 -13.12 -6.25
N TYR A 127 9.28 -12.71 -5.10
CA TYR A 127 10.08 -12.59 -3.88
C TYR A 127 10.22 -13.90 -3.08
N PHE A 128 9.21 -14.75 -3.14
CA PHE A 128 9.14 -15.95 -2.27
C PHE A 128 8.97 -17.26 -3.01
N ASP A 129 8.73 -17.23 -4.32
CA ASP A 129 8.40 -18.41 -5.12
C ASP A 129 7.25 -19.23 -4.53
N LYS A 130 6.23 -18.53 -4.01
CA LYS A 130 5.07 -19.11 -3.34
C LYS A 130 3.78 -18.49 -3.89
N PRO A 131 2.69 -19.28 -3.98
CA PRO A 131 1.36 -18.69 -4.14
C PRO A 131 0.97 -17.91 -2.87
N ILE A 132 0.10 -16.92 -3.02
CA ILE A 132 -0.28 -16.02 -1.88
C ILE A 132 -0.82 -16.75 -0.67
N LYS A 133 -1.53 -17.86 -0.87
CA LYS A 133 -2.10 -18.66 0.23
C LYS A 133 -1.05 -19.33 1.13
N GLU A 134 0.17 -19.48 0.65
CA GLU A 134 1.28 -20.06 1.40
C GLU A 134 2.14 -19.01 2.12
N LEU A 135 1.84 -17.73 1.96
CA LEU A 135 2.56 -16.67 2.64
C LEU A 135 2.31 -16.71 4.15
N ASN A 136 3.37 -16.59 4.94
CA ASN A 136 3.26 -16.36 6.37
C ASN A 136 3.18 -14.85 6.67
N TYR A 137 3.01 -14.48 7.95
CA TYR A 137 2.95 -13.06 8.33
C TYR A 137 4.21 -12.30 8.02
N SER A 138 5.38 -12.91 8.13
CA SER A 138 6.66 -12.27 7.77
C SER A 138 6.71 -11.94 6.29
N ASP A 139 6.29 -12.87 5.43
CA ASP A 139 6.24 -12.67 3.97
C ASP A 139 5.24 -11.56 3.61
N ALA A 140 4.02 -11.63 4.16
CA ALA A 140 2.97 -10.64 3.93
C ALA A 140 3.39 -9.25 4.40
N ALA A 141 4.04 -9.14 5.55
CA ALA A 141 4.54 -7.88 6.09
C ALA A 141 5.65 -7.27 5.21
N LEU A 142 6.52 -8.09 4.62
CA LEU A 142 7.52 -7.60 3.68
C LEU A 142 6.85 -7.00 2.43
N LEU A 143 5.89 -7.69 1.83
CA LEU A 143 5.15 -7.17 0.68
C LEU A 143 4.43 -5.86 1.04
N ALA A 144 3.81 -5.78 2.20
CA ALA A 144 3.09 -4.60 2.66
C ALA A 144 4.02 -3.39 2.94
N ALA A 145 5.29 -3.64 3.19
CA ALA A 145 6.30 -2.60 3.39
C ALA A 145 6.75 -1.92 2.08
N LEU A 146 6.58 -2.59 0.95
CA LEU A 146 7.12 -2.15 -0.35
C LEU A 146 6.41 -0.96 -1.00
N PRO A 147 5.08 -0.79 -0.94
CA PRO A 147 4.38 0.26 -1.69
C PRO A 147 4.91 1.66 -1.44
N LYS A 148 5.35 1.95 -0.24
CA LYS A 148 5.84 3.27 0.17
C LYS A 148 7.10 3.72 -0.58
N ALA A 149 7.99 2.80 -0.89
CA ALA A 149 9.20 3.05 -1.67
C ALA A 149 9.77 1.72 -2.20
N PRO A 150 9.20 1.16 -3.28
CA PRO A 150 9.56 -0.19 -3.74
C PRO A 150 11.05 -0.37 -4.07
N SER A 151 11.67 0.67 -4.62
CA SER A 151 13.11 0.62 -4.94
C SER A 151 13.99 0.69 -3.70
N LYS A 152 13.60 1.52 -2.71
CA LYS A 152 14.36 1.74 -1.47
C LYS A 152 14.27 0.55 -0.53
N TYR A 153 13.13 -0.14 -0.51
CA TYR A 153 12.87 -1.28 0.37
C TYR A 153 13.02 -2.62 -0.34
N ASN A 154 13.61 -2.62 -1.54
CA ASN A 154 13.88 -3.83 -2.30
C ASN A 154 14.79 -4.78 -1.48
N PRO A 155 14.31 -5.99 -1.13
CA PRO A 155 15.08 -6.91 -0.27
C PRO A 155 16.33 -7.46 -0.94
N TYR A 156 16.39 -7.49 -2.27
CA TYR A 156 17.57 -7.95 -2.99
C TYR A 156 18.72 -6.93 -2.95
N ARG A 157 18.37 -5.64 -2.98
CA ARG A 157 19.35 -4.53 -2.95
C ARG A 157 19.68 -4.07 -1.54
N TYR A 158 18.67 -3.99 -0.68
CA TYR A 158 18.75 -3.40 0.64
C TYR A 158 18.10 -4.29 1.70
N PRO A 159 18.65 -5.49 1.96
CA PRO A 159 18.02 -6.47 2.83
C PRO A 159 17.82 -5.97 4.27
N LYS A 160 18.72 -5.17 4.81
CA LYS A 160 18.60 -4.65 6.18
C LYS A 160 17.48 -3.62 6.32
N ILE A 161 17.33 -2.75 5.33
CA ILE A 161 16.24 -1.74 5.30
C ILE A 161 14.90 -2.46 5.11
N ALA A 162 14.85 -3.43 4.22
CA ALA A 162 13.65 -4.24 3.98
C ALA A 162 13.22 -4.99 5.26
N GLU A 163 14.16 -5.60 5.95
CA GLU A 163 13.91 -6.29 7.22
C GLU A 163 13.38 -5.34 8.29
N PHE A 164 13.99 -4.19 8.44
CA PHE A 164 13.55 -3.16 9.38
C PHE A 164 12.11 -2.72 9.11
N ARG A 165 11.77 -2.45 7.85
CA ARG A 165 10.42 -2.06 7.44
C ARG A 165 9.40 -3.18 7.62
N ARG A 166 9.79 -4.41 7.30
CA ARG A 166 8.97 -5.59 7.58
C ARG A 166 8.64 -5.71 9.07
N ASN A 167 9.64 -5.55 9.91
CA ASN A 167 9.47 -5.66 11.36
C ASN A 167 8.56 -4.56 11.93
N LEU A 168 8.61 -3.35 11.37
CA LEU A 168 7.66 -2.29 11.74
C LEU A 168 6.22 -2.67 11.38
N VAL A 169 6.00 -3.28 10.23
CA VAL A 169 4.65 -3.75 9.84
C VAL A 169 4.17 -4.84 10.79
N LEU A 170 5.03 -5.79 11.15
CA LEU A 170 4.70 -6.85 12.11
C LEU A 170 4.36 -6.28 13.48
N GLN A 171 5.11 -5.31 13.95
CA GLN A 171 4.82 -4.62 15.22
C GLN A 171 3.46 -3.91 15.17
N ASN A 172 3.18 -3.18 14.10
CA ASN A 172 1.89 -2.52 13.93
C ASN A 172 0.71 -3.51 13.87
N LEU A 173 0.92 -4.69 13.29
CA LEU A 173 -0.08 -5.77 13.28
C LEU A 173 -0.37 -6.29 14.67
N GLU A 174 0.63 -6.42 15.52
CA GLU A 174 0.48 -6.89 16.89
C GLU A 174 -0.29 -5.87 17.75
N GLU A 175 -0.09 -4.58 17.49
CA GLU A 175 -0.74 -3.48 18.22
C GLU A 175 -2.20 -3.23 17.78
N ASN A 176 -2.63 -3.72 16.62
CA ASN A 176 -3.95 -3.53 16.04
C ASN A 176 -4.74 -4.85 15.96
#